data_f09669483d51c0b19f7c304249e52ab5
#
_entry.id   f09669483d51c0b19f7c304249e52ab5
#
_cell.length_a   1.000
_cell.length_b   1.000
_cell.length_c   1.000
_cell.angle_alpha   90.00
_cell.angle_beta   90.00
_cell.angle_gamma   90.00
#
_symmetry.space_group_name_H-M   'P 1'
#
loop_
_entity.id
_entity.type
_entity.pdbx_description
1 polymer ?
#
loop_
_entity_poly.entity_id
_entity_poly.type
_entity_poly.pdbx_seq_one_letter_code
_entity_poly.pdbx_strand_id
1 'polypeptide(L)'
;MIKIEKINQFYGQSHTLWDLDLEIKKGRCTCLMGRNGVGKTTLSKVIMGLLPIKDGQIIYDGRDISKLPDHKRASIAIGYVPQGREIFSQLTVLENLQIGVMANRNKISKVPDKIYELFPVLKDMQKRKGGDLSGGQQQQLAIARALCIDPNFLILDEPSEG
;
A
#
# COMPACT_ATOMS: atom_id res chain seq x y z
N MET A 1 14.54 3.25 2.31
CA MET A 1 14.43 4.70 2.06
C MET A 1 13.89 4.92 0.65
N ILE A 2 12.94 5.84 0.49
CA ILE A 2 12.47 6.28 -0.84
C ILE A 2 12.97 7.70 -1.08
N LYS A 3 13.54 7.93 -2.26
CA LYS A 3 13.89 9.25 -2.77
C LYS A 3 13.21 9.45 -4.11
N ILE A 4 12.49 10.54 -4.23
CA ILE A 4 11.78 10.97 -5.42
C ILE A 4 12.45 12.25 -5.89
N GLU A 5 12.82 12.31 -7.18
CA GLU A 5 13.55 13.42 -7.76
C GLU A 5 12.82 13.92 -9.01
N LYS A 6 12.32 15.14 -8.93
CA LYS A 6 11.68 15.91 -10.01
C LYS A 6 10.67 15.11 -10.83
N ILE A 7 9.81 14.33 -10.13
CA ILE A 7 8.80 13.57 -10.84
C ILE A 7 7.70 14.46 -11.39
N ASN A 8 7.34 14.16 -12.64
CA ASN A 8 6.20 14.74 -13.33
C ASN A 8 5.21 13.62 -13.69
N GLN A 9 3.94 13.81 -13.34
CA GLN A 9 2.88 12.87 -13.67
C GLN A 9 1.68 13.58 -14.28
N PHE A 10 1.06 12.93 -15.27
CA PHE A 10 -0.06 13.44 -16.03
C PHE A 10 -1.21 12.43 -16.11
N TYR A 11 -2.44 12.93 -16.06
CA TYR A 11 -3.63 12.22 -16.50
C TYR A 11 -4.05 12.80 -17.86
N GLY A 12 -3.70 12.09 -18.95
CA GLY A 12 -3.86 12.65 -20.29
C GLY A 12 -3.04 13.94 -20.44
N GLN A 13 -3.73 15.07 -20.61
CA GLN A 13 -3.09 16.38 -20.71
C GLN A 13 -3.02 17.12 -19.35
N SER A 14 -3.67 16.61 -18.32
CA SER A 14 -3.69 17.26 -17.00
C SER A 14 -2.42 16.93 -16.22
N HIS A 15 -1.59 17.94 -15.97
CA HIS A 15 -0.38 17.82 -15.17
C HIS A 15 -0.75 17.81 -13.69
N THR A 16 -0.49 16.71 -12.98
CA THR A 16 -0.93 16.52 -11.59
C THR A 16 0.21 16.62 -10.59
N LEU A 17 1.37 16.03 -10.87
CA LEU A 17 2.57 16.19 -10.06
C LEU A 17 3.60 16.99 -10.85
N TRP A 18 4.13 18.05 -10.24
CA TRP A 18 4.98 19.05 -10.87
C TRP A 18 6.36 19.04 -10.19
N ASP A 19 7.40 18.61 -10.88
CA ASP A 19 8.78 18.60 -10.41
C ASP A 19 8.91 18.23 -8.93
N LEU A 20 8.15 17.20 -8.49
CA LEU A 20 8.01 16.84 -7.10
C LEU A 20 9.26 16.14 -6.59
N ASP A 21 9.86 16.71 -5.56
CA ASP A 21 10.95 16.13 -4.79
C ASP A 21 10.44 15.68 -3.40
N LEU A 22 10.80 14.45 -2.99
CA LEU A 22 10.42 13.92 -1.67
C LEU A 22 11.46 12.90 -1.21
N GLU A 23 11.82 12.97 0.06
CA GLU A 23 12.65 11.95 0.71
C GLU A 23 11.92 11.35 1.91
N ILE A 24 11.77 10.01 1.92
CA ILE A 24 11.19 9.24 3.02
C ILE A 24 12.27 8.36 3.63
N LYS A 25 12.64 8.65 4.86
CA LYS A 25 13.71 7.94 5.57
C LYS A 25 13.22 6.61 6.16
N LYS A 26 14.10 5.62 6.20
CA LYS A 26 13.82 4.34 6.84
C LYS A 26 13.54 4.51 8.34
N GLY A 27 12.58 3.74 8.87
CA GLY A 27 12.20 3.77 10.28
C GLY A 27 11.47 5.04 10.71
N ARG A 28 10.92 5.79 9.74
CA ARG A 28 10.12 6.98 10.01
C ARG A 28 8.71 6.83 9.43
N CYS A 29 7.74 7.42 10.13
CA CYS A 29 6.42 7.67 9.59
C CYS A 29 6.43 9.07 8.96
N THR A 30 6.03 9.15 7.68
CA THR A 30 5.90 10.41 6.94
C THR A 30 4.43 10.61 6.61
N CYS A 31 3.84 11.71 7.07
CA CYS A 31 2.47 12.06 6.77
C CYS A 31 2.43 13.07 5.64
N LEU A 32 1.72 12.73 4.55
CA LEU A 32 1.47 13.62 3.43
C LEU A 32 0.12 14.32 3.66
N MET A 33 0.17 15.62 3.92
CA MET A 33 -1.01 16.43 4.20
C MET A 33 -1.32 17.37 3.04
N GLY A 34 -2.59 17.69 2.84
CA GLY A 34 -3.05 18.63 1.83
C GLY A 34 -4.53 18.47 1.51
N ARG A 35 -5.09 19.41 0.76
CA ARG A 35 -6.50 19.38 0.32
C ARG A 35 -6.78 18.19 -0.59
N ASN A 36 -8.06 17.84 -0.75
CA ASN A 36 -8.46 16.83 -1.74
C ASN A 36 -8.15 17.36 -3.16
N GLY A 37 -7.73 16.44 -4.04
CA GLY A 37 -7.39 16.77 -5.43
C GLY A 37 -5.97 17.32 -5.66
N VAL A 38 -5.15 17.53 -4.62
CA VAL A 38 -3.77 18.05 -4.79
C VAL A 38 -2.72 16.99 -5.20
N GLY A 39 -3.14 15.73 -5.45
CA GLY A 39 -2.24 14.69 -5.94
C GLY A 39 -1.71 13.70 -4.90
N LYS A 40 -2.23 13.67 -3.65
CA LYS A 40 -1.79 12.71 -2.61
C LYS A 40 -1.92 11.27 -3.07
N THR A 41 -3.13 10.85 -3.47
CA THR A 41 -3.40 9.49 -4.01
C THR A 41 -2.63 9.24 -5.31
N THR A 42 -2.43 10.26 -6.14
CA THR A 42 -1.60 10.15 -7.34
C THR A 42 -0.16 9.80 -6.98
N LEU A 43 0.42 10.47 -5.98
CA LEU A 43 1.76 10.17 -5.51
C LEU A 43 1.86 8.74 -4.95
N SER A 44 0.90 8.31 -4.13
CA SER A 44 0.82 6.94 -3.61
C SER A 44 0.81 5.91 -4.75
N LYS A 45 -0.03 6.13 -5.78
CA LYS A 45 -0.12 5.26 -6.96
C LYS A 45 1.16 5.27 -7.80
N VAL A 46 1.81 6.43 -7.94
CA VAL A 46 3.09 6.57 -8.64
C VAL A 46 4.20 5.79 -7.90
N ILE A 47 4.29 5.92 -6.57
CA ILE A 47 5.27 5.16 -5.77
C ILE A 47 5.00 3.66 -5.87
N MET A 48 3.74 3.23 -5.94
CA MET A 48 3.38 1.81 -6.11
C MET A 48 3.57 1.31 -7.55
N GLY A 49 3.73 2.20 -8.53
CA GLY A 49 3.88 1.82 -9.95
C GLY A 49 2.57 1.54 -10.67
N LEU A 50 1.46 1.95 -10.08
CA LEU A 50 0.11 1.89 -10.67
C LEU A 50 -0.10 3.01 -11.70
N LEU A 51 0.67 4.08 -11.60
CA LEU A 51 0.69 5.19 -12.55
C LEU A 51 2.13 5.43 -13.02
N PRO A 52 2.34 5.62 -14.32
CA PRO A 52 3.65 5.97 -14.84
C PRO A 52 4.00 7.43 -14.52
N ILE A 53 5.28 7.70 -14.39
CA ILE A 53 5.82 9.07 -14.42
C ILE A 53 6.23 9.41 -15.86
N LYS A 54 6.17 10.69 -16.21
CA LYS A 54 6.68 11.18 -17.50
C LYS A 54 8.18 11.45 -17.42
N ASP A 55 8.61 12.12 -16.34
CA ASP A 55 9.99 12.52 -16.10
C ASP A 55 10.32 12.35 -14.62
N GLY A 56 11.61 12.38 -14.29
CA GLY A 56 12.14 12.23 -12.95
C GLY A 56 12.52 10.81 -12.58
N GLN A 57 12.82 10.59 -11.31
CA GLN A 57 13.26 9.30 -10.80
C GLN A 57 12.64 8.95 -9.44
N ILE A 58 12.44 7.64 -9.22
CA ILE A 58 12.05 7.07 -7.93
C ILE A 58 13.09 6.04 -7.53
N ILE A 59 13.83 6.33 -6.46
CA ILE A 59 14.89 5.49 -5.95
C ILE A 59 14.43 4.84 -4.64
N TYR A 60 14.44 3.51 -4.56
CA TYR A 60 14.12 2.72 -3.39
C TYR A 60 15.33 1.92 -2.94
N ASP A 61 15.84 2.19 -1.73
CA ASP A 61 17.05 1.58 -1.17
C ASP A 61 18.23 1.54 -2.17
N GLY A 62 18.46 2.67 -2.87
CA GLY A 62 19.55 2.84 -3.83
C GLY A 62 19.28 2.27 -5.23
N ARG A 63 18.11 1.63 -5.44
CA ARG A 63 17.72 1.08 -6.75
C ARG A 63 16.69 1.99 -7.42
N ASP A 64 16.92 2.34 -8.67
CA ASP A 64 15.90 3.01 -9.49
C ASP A 64 14.73 2.05 -9.78
N ILE A 65 13.54 2.45 -9.36
CA ILE A 65 12.29 1.73 -9.57
C ILE A 65 11.32 2.48 -10.47
N SER A 66 11.73 3.56 -11.11
CA SER A 66 10.88 4.46 -11.90
C SER A 66 10.04 3.71 -12.95
N LYS A 67 10.66 2.75 -13.63
CA LYS A 67 10.04 1.92 -14.68
C LYS A 67 9.61 0.53 -14.20
N LEU A 68 9.76 0.25 -12.88
CA LEU A 68 9.41 -1.05 -12.33
C LEU A 68 7.89 -1.16 -12.18
N PRO A 69 7.23 -2.17 -12.74
CA PRO A 69 5.77 -2.32 -12.61
C PRO A 69 5.35 -2.68 -11.18
N ASP A 70 4.10 -2.46 -10.85
CA ASP A 70 3.46 -2.62 -9.54
C ASP A 70 3.76 -3.97 -8.88
N HIS A 71 3.53 -5.09 -9.59
CA HIS A 71 3.77 -6.43 -9.05
C HIS A 71 5.25 -6.68 -8.70
N LYS A 72 6.18 -6.04 -9.41
CA LYS A 72 7.61 -6.09 -9.06
C LYS A 72 7.93 -5.23 -7.84
N ARG A 73 7.22 -4.09 -7.67
CA ARG A 73 7.37 -3.25 -6.46
C ARG A 73 6.81 -3.96 -5.23
N ALA A 74 5.70 -4.68 -5.35
CA ALA A 74 5.21 -5.56 -4.27
C ALA A 74 6.26 -6.64 -3.91
N SER A 75 6.90 -7.26 -4.91
CA SER A 75 7.92 -8.30 -4.68
C SER A 75 9.21 -7.80 -4.01
N ILE A 76 9.48 -6.50 -4.01
CA ILE A 76 10.57 -5.86 -3.26
C ILE A 76 10.11 -5.25 -1.93
N ALA A 77 8.98 -5.74 -1.39
CA ALA A 77 8.44 -5.38 -0.10
C ALA A 77 7.94 -3.93 0.03
N ILE A 78 7.31 -3.40 -1.01
CA ILE A 78 6.48 -2.20 -0.95
C ILE A 78 5.04 -2.66 -0.79
N GLY A 79 4.42 -2.36 0.36
CA GLY A 79 2.99 -2.60 0.63
C GLY A 79 2.15 -1.37 0.33
N TYR A 80 0.89 -1.57 -0.07
CA TYR A 80 -0.04 -0.50 -0.37
C TYR A 80 -1.44 -0.83 0.12
N VAL A 81 -2.04 0.09 0.83
CA VAL A 81 -3.45 0.10 1.21
C VAL A 81 -4.10 1.30 0.53
N PRO A 82 -4.90 1.08 -0.52
CA PRO A 82 -5.57 2.16 -1.24
C PRO A 82 -6.71 2.78 -0.42
N GLN A 83 -7.11 3.98 -0.83
CA GLN A 83 -8.37 4.58 -0.40
C GLN A 83 -9.54 3.62 -0.73
N GLY A 84 -10.53 3.52 0.17
CA GLY A 84 -11.68 2.64 -0.02
C GLY A 84 -11.43 1.18 0.35
N ARG A 85 -10.29 0.86 1.00
CA ARG A 85 -9.95 -0.45 1.61
C ARG A 85 -9.65 -1.56 0.59
N GLU A 86 -10.42 -1.66 -0.50
CA GLU A 86 -10.30 -2.67 -1.58
C GLU A 86 -10.10 -4.11 -1.06
N ILE A 87 -10.90 -4.51 -0.06
CA ILE A 87 -10.92 -5.90 0.40
C ILE A 87 -11.71 -6.78 -0.57
N PHE A 88 -11.44 -8.09 -0.55
CA PHE A 88 -12.24 -9.07 -1.28
C PHE A 88 -13.50 -9.41 -0.45
N SER A 89 -14.60 -8.72 -0.70
CA SER A 89 -15.83 -8.80 0.10
C SER A 89 -16.46 -10.20 0.17
N GLN A 90 -16.31 -11.00 -0.90
CA GLN A 90 -16.86 -12.36 -0.99
C GLN A 90 -15.97 -13.42 -0.33
N LEU A 91 -14.69 -13.10 -0.11
CA LEU A 91 -13.76 -13.98 0.58
C LEU A 91 -13.85 -13.79 2.09
N THR A 92 -13.54 -14.83 2.84
CA THR A 92 -13.43 -14.77 4.30
C THR A 92 -12.26 -13.88 4.73
N VAL A 93 -12.23 -13.47 5.99
CA VAL A 93 -11.10 -12.76 6.60
C VAL A 93 -9.81 -13.56 6.41
N LEU A 94 -9.83 -14.87 6.68
CA LEU A 94 -8.65 -15.72 6.51
C LEU A 94 -8.17 -15.76 5.06
N GLU A 95 -9.06 -15.93 4.09
CA GLU A 95 -8.72 -15.95 2.67
C GLU A 95 -8.15 -14.61 2.20
N ASN A 96 -8.71 -13.48 2.65
CA ASN A 96 -8.14 -12.15 2.40
C ASN A 96 -6.70 -12.04 2.90
N LEU A 97 -6.42 -12.51 4.12
CA LEU A 97 -5.07 -12.49 4.69
C LEU A 97 -4.12 -13.44 3.94
N GLN A 98 -4.61 -14.61 3.51
CA GLN A 98 -3.83 -15.58 2.73
C GLN A 98 -3.37 -15.02 1.38
N ILE A 99 -4.15 -14.16 0.74
CA ILE A 99 -3.70 -13.45 -0.48
C ILE A 99 -2.45 -12.62 -0.19
N GLY A 100 -2.41 -11.92 0.94
CA GLY A 100 -1.21 -11.19 1.38
C GLY A 100 -0.02 -12.13 1.65
N VAL A 101 -0.30 -13.27 2.29
CA VAL A 101 0.71 -14.33 2.55
C VAL A 101 1.30 -14.86 1.25
N MET A 102 0.49 -15.11 0.22
CA MET A 102 0.95 -15.59 -1.09
C MET A 102 1.91 -14.61 -1.77
N ALA A 103 1.75 -13.32 -1.54
CA ALA A 103 2.63 -12.27 -2.06
C ALA A 103 3.91 -12.07 -1.21
N ASN A 104 4.04 -12.78 -0.07
CA ASN A 104 5.19 -12.64 0.82
C ASN A 104 6.46 -13.23 0.20
N ARG A 105 7.52 -12.43 0.15
CA ARG A 105 8.81 -12.81 -0.44
C ARG A 105 9.50 -13.99 0.26
N ASN A 106 9.23 -14.19 1.55
CA ASN A 106 9.80 -15.27 2.36
C ASN A 106 9.04 -16.60 2.18
N LYS A 107 8.04 -16.63 1.26
CA LYS A 107 7.25 -17.83 0.92
C LYS A 107 6.67 -18.52 2.16
N ILE A 108 6.21 -17.75 3.14
CA ILE A 108 5.52 -18.27 4.30
C ILE A 108 4.20 -18.93 3.88
N SER A 109 3.76 -19.95 4.61
CA SER A 109 2.54 -20.71 4.31
C SER A 109 1.34 -20.33 5.17
N LYS A 110 1.55 -19.55 6.22
CA LYS A 110 0.53 -19.18 7.21
C LYS A 110 0.54 -17.70 7.49
N VAL A 111 -0.61 -17.16 7.89
CA VAL A 111 -0.72 -15.79 8.41
C VAL A 111 0.16 -15.68 9.66
N PRO A 112 1.08 -14.72 9.72
CA PRO A 112 1.94 -14.53 10.90
C PRO A 112 1.14 -14.18 12.15
N ASP A 113 1.51 -14.74 13.31
CA ASP A 113 0.83 -14.50 14.57
C ASP A 113 0.80 -13.01 14.93
N LYS A 114 1.84 -12.27 14.60
CA LYS A 114 1.91 -10.79 14.77
C LYS A 114 0.74 -10.04 14.16
N ILE A 115 0.11 -10.59 13.11
CA ILE A 115 -1.07 -9.97 12.49
C ILE A 115 -2.26 -10.04 13.44
N TYR A 116 -2.45 -11.16 14.11
CA TYR A 116 -3.51 -11.35 15.09
C TYR A 116 -3.25 -10.66 16.43
N GLU A 117 -1.98 -10.44 16.77
CA GLU A 117 -1.59 -9.61 17.90
C GLU A 117 -1.94 -8.14 17.67
N LEU A 118 -1.71 -7.63 16.44
CA LEU A 118 -2.06 -6.26 16.05
C LEU A 118 -3.57 -6.06 15.86
N PHE A 119 -4.26 -7.09 15.33
CA PHE A 119 -5.69 -7.03 15.00
C PHE A 119 -6.43 -8.25 15.59
N PRO A 120 -6.62 -8.32 16.94
CA PRO A 120 -7.21 -9.51 17.58
C PRO A 120 -8.61 -9.85 17.04
N VAL A 121 -9.42 -8.85 16.69
CA VAL A 121 -10.75 -9.03 16.14
C VAL A 121 -10.77 -9.87 14.86
N LEU A 122 -9.72 -9.81 14.05
CA LEU A 122 -9.63 -10.59 12.81
C LEU A 122 -9.41 -12.08 13.09
N LYS A 123 -8.81 -12.43 14.25
CA LYS A 123 -8.65 -13.82 14.68
C LYS A 123 -10.01 -14.45 14.98
N ASP A 124 -10.88 -13.71 15.68
CA ASP A 124 -12.20 -14.21 16.06
C ASP A 124 -13.16 -14.31 14.86
N MET A 125 -12.89 -13.49 13.83
CA MET A 125 -13.75 -13.38 12.64
C MET A 125 -13.19 -14.09 11.41
N GLN A 126 -12.21 -14.99 11.54
CA GLN A 126 -11.52 -15.62 10.40
C GLN A 126 -12.45 -16.25 9.36
N LYS A 127 -13.57 -16.81 9.79
CA LYS A 127 -14.56 -17.50 8.93
C LYS A 127 -15.63 -16.56 8.36
N ARG A 128 -15.70 -15.29 8.80
CA ARG A 128 -16.65 -14.31 8.27
C ARG A 128 -16.17 -13.79 6.92
N LYS A 129 -17.14 -13.46 6.05
CA LYS A 129 -16.83 -12.76 4.79
C LYS A 129 -16.36 -11.34 5.08
N GLY A 130 -15.43 -10.86 4.28
CA GLY A 130 -14.94 -9.47 4.39
C GLY A 130 -16.06 -8.43 4.27
N GLY A 131 -17.05 -8.70 3.41
CA GLY A 131 -18.20 -7.82 3.23
C GLY A 131 -19.11 -7.69 4.45
N ASP A 132 -19.10 -8.67 5.36
CA ASP A 132 -19.94 -8.69 6.58
C ASP A 132 -19.29 -7.95 7.78
N LEU A 133 -18.09 -7.40 7.57
CA LEU A 133 -17.36 -6.64 8.57
C LEU A 133 -17.84 -5.19 8.62
N SER A 134 -17.74 -4.56 9.79
CA SER A 134 -17.91 -3.10 9.90
C SER A 134 -16.82 -2.35 9.12
N GLY A 135 -17.06 -1.07 8.80
CA GLY A 135 -16.10 -0.25 8.07
C GLY A 135 -14.70 -0.24 8.72
N GLY A 136 -14.62 -0.04 10.03
CA GLY A 136 -13.34 -0.08 10.75
C GLY A 136 -12.67 -1.46 10.72
N GLN A 137 -13.45 -2.56 10.80
CA GLN A 137 -12.92 -3.93 10.68
C GLN A 137 -12.42 -4.24 9.26
N GLN A 138 -13.09 -3.73 8.24
CA GLN A 138 -12.64 -3.83 6.85
C GLN A 138 -11.31 -3.08 6.65
N GLN A 139 -11.15 -1.91 7.28
CA GLN A 139 -9.91 -1.15 7.25
C GLN A 139 -8.77 -1.93 7.93
N GLN A 140 -9.05 -2.51 9.11
CA GLN A 140 -8.09 -3.39 9.77
C GLN A 140 -7.69 -4.58 8.89
N LEU A 141 -8.66 -5.21 8.20
CA LEU A 141 -8.40 -6.32 7.29
C LEU A 141 -7.53 -5.89 6.10
N ALA A 142 -7.78 -4.72 5.50
CA ALA A 142 -6.99 -4.18 4.41
C ALA A 142 -5.52 -3.94 4.84
N ILE A 143 -5.33 -3.32 6.01
CA ILE A 143 -3.98 -3.08 6.57
C ILE A 143 -3.30 -4.42 6.92
N ALA A 144 -4.01 -5.33 7.58
CA ALA A 144 -3.51 -6.64 7.97
C ALA A 144 -3.05 -7.45 6.74
N ARG A 145 -3.84 -7.43 5.65
CA ARG A 145 -3.48 -8.08 4.38
C ARG A 145 -2.18 -7.50 3.79
N ALA A 146 -2.03 -6.18 3.80
CA ALA A 146 -0.80 -5.53 3.34
C ALA A 146 0.40 -5.86 4.23
N LEU A 147 0.21 -6.01 5.54
CA LEU A 147 1.27 -6.40 6.47
C LEU A 147 1.68 -7.88 6.33
N CYS A 148 0.81 -8.76 5.81
CA CYS A 148 1.16 -10.16 5.53
C CYS A 148 2.27 -10.29 4.46
N ILE A 149 2.46 -9.29 3.61
CA ILE A 149 3.56 -9.23 2.62
C ILE A 149 4.92 -9.07 3.32
N ASP A 150 4.94 -8.69 4.59
CA ASP A 150 6.12 -8.27 5.37
C ASP A 150 6.85 -7.08 4.71
N PRO A 151 6.15 -5.94 4.53
CA PRO A 151 6.68 -4.80 3.79
C PRO A 151 7.78 -4.08 4.57
N ASN A 152 8.83 -3.66 3.85
CA ASN A 152 9.84 -2.72 4.37
C ASN A 152 9.37 -1.26 4.25
N PHE A 153 8.44 -1.00 3.35
CA PHE A 153 7.80 0.29 3.13
C PHE A 153 6.30 0.09 2.91
N LEU A 154 5.48 0.75 3.72
CA LEU A 154 4.02 0.66 3.65
C LEU A 154 3.42 2.02 3.31
N ILE A 155 2.60 2.05 2.29
CA ILE A 155 1.81 3.22 1.88
C ILE A 155 0.38 3.01 2.36
N LEU A 156 -0.15 3.98 3.09
CA LEU A 156 -1.55 4.02 3.50
C LEU A 156 -2.20 5.27 2.90
N ASP A 157 -3.19 5.10 2.05
CA ASP A 157 -3.92 6.19 1.40
C ASP A 157 -5.26 6.39 2.14
N GLU A 158 -5.38 7.52 2.84
CA GLU A 158 -6.53 7.90 3.66
C GLU A 158 -7.02 6.79 4.64
N PRO A 159 -6.13 6.25 5.51
CA PRO A 159 -6.41 5.07 6.32
C PRO A 159 -7.47 5.29 7.42
N SER A 160 -7.86 6.53 7.67
CA SER A 160 -8.84 6.91 8.71
C SER A 160 -10.25 7.20 8.15
N GLU A 161 -10.48 7.04 6.85
CA GLU A 161 -11.82 7.12 6.27
C GLU A 161 -12.63 5.87 6.63
N GLY A 162 -13.60 6.03 7.58
CA GLY A 162 -14.54 4.97 7.96
C GLY A 162 -15.15 5.18 9.32
#